data_5a8b3147eae32b21182cfa9ae10ba432
#
_entry.id   5a8b3147eae32b21182cfa9ae10ba432
#
_cell.length_a   1.000
_cell.length_b   1.000
_cell.length_c   1.000
_cell.angle_alpha   90.00
_cell.angle_beta   90.00
_cell.angle_gamma   90.00
#
_symmetry.space_group_name_H-M   'P 1'
#
loop_
_entity.id
_entity.type
_entity.pdbx_description
1 polymer ?
#
loop_
_entity_poly.entity_id
_entity_poly.type
_entity_poly.pdbx_seq_one_letter_code
_entity_poly.pdbx_strand_id
1 'polypeptide(L)'
;IELKTLPINAEGFPLETTFVSLAPLVQNSGVNWENSHVRHKLSKVLWIPIEGSRDIPLRERHIGQPILWQPSTEQEHQLRQDWEELMDYIVLGKLDQITARIGEVMQLRPKGANSKAITKGIGKNGEVIDTLPLGFYLRKEFTAGILNAFLNYKNG
;
A
#
# COMPACT_ATOMS: atom_id res chain seq x y z
N ILE A 1 -9.87 -4.94 12.40
CA ILE A 1 -9.12 -3.67 12.36
C ILE A 1 -7.66 -3.97 12.13
N GLU A 2 -7.07 -3.31 11.12
CA GLU A 2 -5.63 -3.34 10.88
C GLU A 2 -4.96 -2.26 11.71
N LEU A 3 -3.83 -2.59 12.31
CA LEU A 3 -3.00 -1.63 13.00
C LEU A 3 -1.76 -1.36 12.16
N LYS A 4 -1.52 -0.09 11.84
CA LYS A 4 -0.36 0.31 11.03
C LYS A 4 0.38 1.46 11.68
N THR A 5 1.69 1.30 11.83
CA THR A 5 2.55 2.42 12.22
C THR A 5 2.90 3.23 10.98
N LEU A 6 3.01 4.53 11.16
CA LEU A 6 3.29 5.46 10.07
C LEU A 6 4.43 6.39 10.49
N PRO A 7 5.67 6.09 10.06
CA PRO A 7 6.80 6.96 10.36
C PRO A 7 6.61 8.34 9.69
N ILE A 8 6.73 9.40 10.47
CA ILE A 8 6.57 10.77 10.00
C ILE A 8 7.79 11.61 10.38
N ASN A 9 8.00 12.70 9.63
CA ASN A 9 9.03 13.68 9.98
C ASN A 9 8.50 14.69 11.01
N ALA A 10 9.33 15.66 11.39
CA ALA A 10 8.97 16.65 12.40
C ALA A 10 7.77 17.52 11.98
N GLU A 11 7.54 17.68 10.68
CA GLU A 11 6.42 18.44 10.12
C GLU A 11 5.15 17.59 9.99
N GLY A 12 5.22 16.30 10.35
CA GLY A 12 4.07 15.41 10.27
C GLY A 12 3.84 14.76 8.91
N PHE A 13 4.82 14.81 8.02
CA PHE A 13 4.71 14.19 6.69
C PHE A 13 5.27 12.77 6.71
N PRO A 14 4.57 11.79 6.07
CA PRO A 14 5.06 10.41 6.01
C PRO A 14 6.46 10.30 5.37
N LEU A 15 7.32 9.50 5.98
CA LEU A 15 8.68 9.29 5.50
C LEU A 15 8.78 8.22 4.41
N GLU A 16 7.81 7.32 4.35
CA GLU A 16 7.86 6.18 3.44
C GLU A 16 6.46 5.80 2.95
N THR A 17 6.42 5.03 1.86
CA THR A 17 5.18 4.41 1.41
C THR A 17 4.75 3.32 2.39
N THR A 18 3.46 2.98 2.40
CA THR A 18 2.92 2.02 3.36
C THR A 18 2.52 0.73 2.66
N PHE A 19 3.13 -0.38 3.08
CA PHE A 19 2.78 -1.71 2.58
C PHE A 19 1.37 -2.11 3.05
N VAL A 20 0.59 -2.68 2.13
CA VAL A 20 -0.77 -3.16 2.43
C VAL A 20 -0.84 -4.68 2.39
N SER A 21 -0.53 -5.28 1.23
CA SER A 21 -0.59 -6.73 1.06
C SER A 21 0.23 -7.15 -0.15
N LEU A 22 0.58 -8.44 -0.19
CA LEU A 22 1.17 -9.02 -1.39
C LEU A 22 0.15 -9.05 -2.52
N ALA A 23 0.63 -8.90 -3.75
CA ALA A 23 -0.20 -9.02 -4.94
C ALA A 23 -0.34 -10.49 -5.35
N PRO A 24 -1.55 -10.93 -5.73
CA PRO A 24 -1.76 -12.31 -6.20
C PRO A 24 -1.30 -12.44 -7.65
N LEU A 25 -0.05 -12.87 -7.86
CA LEU A 25 0.56 -12.94 -9.19
C LEU A 25 0.11 -14.14 -10.00
N VAL A 26 -0.35 -15.20 -9.34
CA VAL A 26 -0.90 -16.41 -9.97
C VAL A 26 -2.20 -16.80 -9.24
N GLN A 27 -2.97 -17.71 -9.85
CA GLN A 27 -4.21 -18.22 -9.25
C GLN A 27 -5.14 -17.08 -8.80
N ASN A 28 -5.22 -16.04 -9.65
CA ASN A 28 -6.00 -14.83 -9.37
C ASN A 28 -7.34 -14.80 -10.11
N SER A 29 -7.76 -15.94 -10.68
CA SER A 29 -9.07 -16.05 -11.30
C SER A 29 -10.18 -15.81 -10.27
N GLY A 30 -11.15 -14.98 -10.59
CA GLY A 30 -12.24 -14.63 -9.68
C GLY A 30 -11.89 -13.60 -8.61
N VAL A 31 -10.65 -13.11 -8.57
CA VAL A 31 -10.27 -12.03 -7.65
C VAL A 31 -10.80 -10.71 -8.22
N ASN A 32 -11.56 -9.99 -7.41
CA ASN A 32 -12.09 -8.68 -7.75
C ASN A 32 -11.85 -7.73 -6.57
N TRP A 33 -12.18 -6.45 -6.75
CA TRP A 33 -11.95 -5.46 -5.71
C TRP A 33 -12.70 -5.82 -4.41
N GLU A 34 -13.95 -6.25 -4.52
CA GLU A 34 -14.80 -6.54 -3.38
C GLU A 34 -14.24 -7.66 -2.49
N ASN A 35 -13.57 -8.65 -3.07
CA ASN A 35 -12.98 -9.75 -2.32
C ASN A 35 -11.46 -9.65 -2.18
N SER A 36 -10.86 -8.51 -2.58
CA SER A 36 -9.41 -8.35 -2.54
C SER A 36 -8.87 -8.21 -1.12
N HIS A 37 -7.64 -8.65 -0.92
CA HIS A 37 -6.94 -8.46 0.34
C HIS A 37 -6.72 -6.97 0.66
N VAL A 38 -6.49 -6.16 -0.39
CA VAL A 38 -6.28 -4.72 -0.22
C VAL A 38 -7.53 -4.08 0.39
N ARG A 39 -8.69 -4.32 -0.19
CA ARG A 39 -9.95 -3.77 0.32
C ARG A 39 -10.22 -4.22 1.75
N HIS A 40 -10.00 -5.51 2.02
CA HIS A 40 -10.21 -6.06 3.34
C HIS A 40 -9.31 -5.40 4.38
N LYS A 41 -8.02 -5.29 4.09
CA LYS A 41 -7.04 -4.72 5.02
C LYS A 41 -7.22 -3.23 5.24
N LEU A 42 -7.72 -2.50 4.24
CA LEU A 42 -7.92 -1.05 4.33
C LEU A 42 -9.33 -0.67 4.77
N SER A 43 -10.21 -1.63 5.03
CA SER A 43 -11.59 -1.34 5.42
C SER A 43 -11.70 -0.57 6.73
N LYS A 44 -10.79 -0.82 7.65
CA LYS A 44 -10.71 -0.10 8.93
C LYS A 44 -9.29 -0.21 9.48
N VAL A 45 -8.62 0.92 9.61
CA VAL A 45 -7.20 0.97 10.01
C VAL A 45 -7.03 1.91 11.19
N LEU A 46 -6.28 1.45 12.19
CA LEU A 46 -5.78 2.30 13.26
C LEU A 46 -4.37 2.73 12.88
N TRP A 47 -4.23 3.99 12.49
CA TRP A 47 -2.94 4.58 12.13
C TRP A 47 -2.25 5.12 13.37
N ILE A 48 -1.00 4.74 13.56
CA ILE A 48 -0.19 5.24 14.68
C ILE A 48 1.00 6.00 14.09
N PRO A 49 0.92 7.35 14.05
CA PRO A 49 2.06 8.15 13.59
C PRO A 49 3.22 8.03 14.59
N ILE A 50 4.42 7.83 14.06
CA ILE A 50 5.62 7.75 14.90
C ILE A 50 6.64 8.73 14.34
N GLU A 51 6.95 9.77 15.11
CA GLU A 51 7.98 10.74 14.75
C GLU A 51 9.36 10.21 15.14
N GLY A 52 10.29 10.25 14.20
CA GLY A 52 11.64 9.77 14.37
C GLY A 52 12.00 8.73 13.32
N SER A 53 13.24 8.82 12.82
CA SER A 53 13.73 7.88 11.83
C SER A 53 13.99 6.50 12.45
N ARG A 54 14.14 5.49 11.59
CA ARG A 54 14.46 4.13 12.04
C ARG A 54 15.82 4.03 12.74
N ASP A 55 16.70 5.02 12.53
CA ASP A 55 18.00 5.10 13.18
C ASP A 55 17.90 5.48 14.66
N ILE A 56 16.76 6.05 15.07
CA ILE A 56 16.52 6.42 16.46
C ILE A 56 15.89 5.22 17.16
N PRO A 57 16.42 4.82 18.33
CA PRO A 57 15.80 3.72 19.10
C PRO A 57 14.31 3.97 19.34
N LEU A 58 13.50 2.93 19.24
CA LEU A 58 12.03 3.05 19.34
C LEU A 58 11.60 3.78 20.61
N ARG A 59 12.28 3.54 21.72
CA ARG A 59 11.97 4.19 23.01
C ARG A 59 12.19 5.71 23.00
N GLU A 60 12.97 6.21 22.02
CA GLU A 60 13.27 7.64 21.89
C GLU A 60 12.43 8.32 20.82
N ARG A 61 11.58 7.56 20.13
CA ARG A 61 10.66 8.10 19.12
C ARG A 61 9.39 8.61 19.80
N HIS A 62 8.78 9.63 19.18
CA HIS A 62 7.54 10.21 19.66
C HIS A 62 6.35 9.56 18.96
N ILE A 63 5.45 8.99 19.74
CA ILE A 63 4.21 8.41 19.23
C ILE A 63 3.15 9.49 19.21
N GLY A 64 2.57 9.73 18.02
CA GLY A 64 1.50 10.68 17.84
C GLY A 64 0.14 10.13 18.20
N GLN A 65 -0.88 10.97 18.03
CA GLN A 65 -2.26 10.60 18.28
C GLN A 65 -2.71 9.50 17.31
N PRO A 66 -3.15 8.32 17.79
CA PRO A 66 -3.69 7.30 16.91
C PRO A 66 -4.94 7.80 16.18
N ILE A 67 -5.09 7.39 14.92
CA ILE A 67 -6.20 7.79 14.06
C ILE A 67 -6.94 6.55 13.59
N LEU A 68 -8.20 6.41 14.01
CA LEU A 68 -9.07 5.36 13.50
C LEU A 68 -9.70 5.85 12.20
N TRP A 69 -9.46 5.12 11.12
CA TRP A 69 -9.80 5.56 9.78
C TRP A 69 -10.54 4.49 9.00
N GLN A 70 -11.50 4.91 8.21
CA GLN A 70 -12.14 4.13 7.16
C GLN A 70 -12.08 4.95 5.87
N PRO A 71 -11.91 4.31 4.71
CA PRO A 71 -11.89 5.06 3.45
C PRO A 71 -13.22 5.80 3.23
N SER A 72 -13.13 7.05 2.80
CA SER A 72 -14.29 7.75 2.26
C SER A 72 -14.71 7.08 0.95
N THR A 73 -15.91 7.40 0.45
CA THR A 73 -16.39 6.91 -0.83
C THR A 73 -15.40 7.27 -1.95
N GLU A 74 -14.88 8.49 -1.94
CA GLU A 74 -13.90 8.95 -2.93
C GLU A 74 -12.59 8.20 -2.81
N GLN A 75 -12.08 8.00 -1.58
CA GLN A 75 -10.84 7.26 -1.35
C GLN A 75 -10.98 5.81 -1.80
N GLU A 76 -12.11 5.17 -1.49
CA GLU A 76 -12.34 3.80 -1.95
C GLU A 76 -12.38 3.72 -3.48
N HIS A 77 -12.98 4.70 -4.14
CA HIS A 77 -13.02 4.76 -5.59
C HIS A 77 -11.60 4.89 -6.19
N GLN A 78 -10.77 5.75 -5.63
CA GLN A 78 -9.38 5.92 -6.07
C GLN A 78 -8.57 4.63 -5.86
N LEU A 79 -8.71 4.00 -4.70
CA LEU A 79 -8.02 2.73 -4.40
C LEU A 79 -8.45 1.63 -5.35
N ARG A 80 -9.74 1.53 -5.62
CA ARG A 80 -10.29 0.54 -6.56
C ARG A 80 -9.74 0.75 -7.97
N GLN A 81 -9.74 1.98 -8.47
CA GLN A 81 -9.21 2.28 -9.80
C GLN A 81 -7.76 1.83 -9.96
N ASP A 82 -6.92 2.17 -8.98
CA ASP A 82 -5.51 1.78 -9.01
C ASP A 82 -5.36 0.27 -8.93
N TRP A 83 -6.09 -0.37 -8.03
CA TRP A 83 -6.02 -1.82 -7.85
C TRP A 83 -6.42 -2.55 -9.14
N GLU A 84 -7.52 -2.13 -9.78
CA GLU A 84 -7.99 -2.75 -11.02
C GLU A 84 -6.99 -2.55 -12.16
N GLU A 85 -6.42 -1.37 -12.31
CA GLU A 85 -5.39 -1.10 -13.30
C GLU A 85 -4.14 -1.97 -13.06
N LEU A 86 -3.65 -2.03 -11.84
CA LEU A 86 -2.47 -2.81 -11.50
C LEU A 86 -2.71 -4.32 -11.68
N MET A 87 -3.89 -4.80 -11.31
CA MET A 87 -4.27 -6.20 -11.52
C MET A 87 -4.36 -6.57 -13.00
N ASP A 88 -4.77 -5.63 -13.86
CA ASP A 88 -4.79 -5.87 -15.30
C ASP A 88 -3.39 -6.15 -15.83
N TYR A 89 -2.38 -5.40 -15.40
CA TYR A 89 -0.98 -5.69 -15.74
C TYR A 89 -0.57 -7.10 -15.32
N ILE A 90 -0.93 -7.50 -14.11
CA ILE A 90 -0.61 -8.83 -13.58
C ILE A 90 -1.28 -9.93 -14.39
N VAL A 91 -2.58 -9.81 -14.61
CA VAL A 91 -3.38 -10.85 -15.29
C VAL A 91 -2.99 -10.99 -16.75
N LEU A 92 -2.64 -9.90 -17.41
CA LEU A 92 -2.25 -9.87 -18.82
C LEU A 92 -0.77 -10.24 -19.06
N GLY A 93 -0.04 -10.61 -18.01
CA GLY A 93 1.36 -11.00 -18.14
C GLY A 93 2.30 -9.85 -18.45
N LYS A 94 1.94 -8.63 -18.04
CA LYS A 94 2.71 -7.41 -18.31
C LYS A 94 3.54 -6.98 -17.11
N LEU A 95 4.08 -7.94 -16.35
CA LEU A 95 4.87 -7.64 -15.15
C LEU A 95 6.07 -6.76 -15.44
N ASP A 96 6.70 -6.91 -16.61
CA ASP A 96 7.86 -6.12 -17.02
C ASP A 96 7.51 -4.65 -17.34
N GLN A 97 6.23 -4.33 -17.46
CA GLN A 97 5.76 -2.96 -17.73
C GLN A 97 5.33 -2.24 -16.44
N ILE A 98 5.29 -2.93 -15.31
CA ILE A 98 4.89 -2.33 -14.05
C ILE A 98 6.05 -1.47 -13.51
N THR A 99 5.76 -0.19 -13.27
CA THR A 99 6.69 0.73 -12.64
C THR A 99 6.02 1.36 -11.42
N ALA A 100 6.84 1.98 -10.55
CA ALA A 100 6.32 2.68 -9.38
C ALA A 100 5.49 3.93 -9.74
N ARG A 101 5.43 4.31 -11.02
CA ARG A 101 4.65 5.47 -11.48
C ARG A 101 3.20 5.14 -11.79
N ILE A 102 2.86 3.86 -11.93
CA ILE A 102 1.49 3.44 -12.22
C ILE A 102 0.67 3.51 -10.93
N GLY A 103 -0.52 4.09 -11.02
CA GLY A 103 -1.41 4.30 -9.89
C GLY A 103 -1.27 5.71 -9.29
N GLU A 104 -2.39 6.30 -8.88
CA GLU A 104 -2.40 7.66 -8.33
C GLU A 104 -2.18 7.68 -6.82
N VAL A 105 -2.79 6.73 -6.09
CA VAL A 105 -2.73 6.66 -4.63
C VAL A 105 -2.03 5.41 -4.12
N MET A 106 -1.89 4.40 -4.98
CA MET A 106 -1.30 3.11 -4.64
C MET A 106 -0.42 2.63 -5.79
N GLN A 107 0.64 1.92 -5.48
CA GLN A 107 1.62 1.42 -6.45
C GLN A 107 1.98 -0.03 -6.16
N LEU A 108 2.54 -0.72 -7.15
CA LEU A 108 3.16 -2.04 -6.97
C LEU A 108 4.67 -1.87 -6.91
N ARG A 109 5.29 -2.54 -5.94
CA ARG A 109 6.74 -2.56 -5.76
C ARG A 109 7.21 -3.95 -5.36
N PRO A 110 8.46 -4.30 -5.69
CA PRO A 110 9.03 -5.55 -5.20
C PRO A 110 8.96 -5.63 -3.66
N LYS A 111 8.52 -6.78 -3.16
CA LYS A 111 8.41 -7.04 -1.72
C LYS A 111 9.04 -8.38 -1.41
N GLY A 112 10.29 -8.36 -1.00
CA GLY A 112 11.03 -9.55 -0.61
C GLY A 112 12.11 -9.19 0.38
N ALA A 113 12.66 -10.20 1.08
CA ALA A 113 13.73 -10.01 2.04
C ALA A 113 15.02 -9.52 1.37
N ASN A 114 15.19 -9.84 0.09
CA ASN A 114 16.35 -9.43 -0.72
C ASN A 114 16.00 -9.61 -2.21
N SER A 115 16.93 -9.20 -3.09
CA SER A 115 16.76 -9.33 -4.55
C SER A 115 16.71 -10.77 -5.06
N LYS A 116 16.95 -11.76 -4.19
CA LYS A 116 16.89 -13.19 -4.54
C LYS A 116 15.56 -13.85 -4.18
N ALA A 117 14.63 -13.12 -3.56
CA ALA A 117 13.31 -13.64 -3.29
C ALA A 117 12.59 -13.91 -4.62
N ILE A 118 12.15 -15.17 -4.82
CA ILE A 118 11.53 -15.59 -6.08
C ILE A 118 10.16 -16.17 -5.79
N THR A 119 9.20 -15.79 -6.61
CA THR A 119 7.85 -16.35 -6.62
C THR A 119 7.42 -16.62 -8.06
N LYS A 120 6.21 -17.07 -8.27
CA LYS A 120 5.66 -17.36 -9.59
C LYS A 120 4.75 -16.22 -10.04
N GLY A 121 4.81 -15.92 -11.33
CA GLY A 121 3.97 -14.94 -11.98
C GLY A 121 3.56 -15.40 -13.37
N ILE A 122 2.80 -14.58 -14.08
CA ILE A 122 2.34 -14.87 -15.44
C ILE A 122 3.17 -14.05 -16.42
N GLY A 123 3.75 -14.74 -17.42
CA GLY A 123 4.52 -14.11 -18.48
C GLY A 123 3.66 -13.62 -19.64
N LYS A 124 4.32 -13.05 -20.65
CA LYS A 124 3.66 -12.43 -21.82
C LYS A 124 2.76 -13.36 -22.60
N ASN A 125 3.05 -14.64 -22.62
CA ASN A 125 2.30 -15.66 -23.37
C ASN A 125 1.40 -16.52 -22.47
N GLY A 126 1.14 -16.07 -21.24
CA GLY A 126 0.33 -16.82 -20.30
C GLY A 126 1.06 -17.92 -19.55
N GLU A 127 2.36 -18.10 -19.79
CA GLU A 127 3.17 -19.11 -19.11
C GLU A 127 3.51 -18.67 -17.68
N VAL A 128 3.75 -19.66 -16.83
CA VAL A 128 4.23 -19.39 -15.46
C VAL A 128 5.72 -19.08 -15.51
N ILE A 129 6.13 -17.96 -14.93
CA ILE A 129 7.53 -17.53 -14.88
C ILE A 129 7.96 -17.28 -13.44
N ASP A 130 9.28 -17.29 -13.23
CA ASP A 130 9.85 -16.83 -11.96
C ASP A 130 9.92 -15.31 -11.97
N THR A 131 9.55 -14.70 -10.86
CA THR A 131 9.58 -13.25 -10.72
C THR A 131 9.76 -12.87 -9.25
N LEU A 132 10.01 -11.59 -8.99
CA LEU A 132 10.04 -11.07 -7.63
C LEU A 132 8.61 -10.94 -7.08
N PRO A 133 8.41 -11.21 -5.78
CA PRO A 133 7.12 -10.89 -5.16
C PRO A 133 6.84 -9.39 -5.29
N LEU A 134 5.58 -9.04 -5.54
CA LEU A 134 5.13 -7.66 -5.60
C LEU A 134 4.16 -7.39 -4.45
N GLY A 135 4.24 -6.18 -3.92
CA GLY A 135 3.32 -5.70 -2.89
C GLY A 135 2.61 -4.43 -3.32
N PHE A 136 1.40 -4.28 -2.84
CA PHE A 136 0.66 -3.02 -2.96
C PHE A 136 1.10 -2.08 -1.84
N TYR A 137 1.44 -0.84 -2.20
CA TYR A 137 1.91 0.20 -1.28
C TYR A 137 1.08 1.47 -1.48
N LEU A 138 0.63 2.05 -0.39
CA LEU A 138 0.02 3.39 -0.43
C LEU A 138 1.10 4.44 -0.60
N ARG A 139 0.85 5.42 -1.46
CA ARG A 139 1.76 6.55 -1.66
C ARG A 139 1.77 7.46 -0.44
N LYS A 140 2.89 8.14 -0.23
CA LYS A 140 3.06 9.08 0.89
C LYS A 140 1.98 10.18 0.88
N GLU A 141 1.62 10.64 -0.29
CA GLU A 141 0.63 11.71 -0.45
C GLU A 141 -0.76 11.26 0.02
N PHE A 142 -1.08 9.98 -0.19
CA PHE A 142 -2.35 9.43 0.28
C PHE A 142 -2.41 9.36 1.81
N THR A 143 -1.37 8.83 2.45
CA THR A 143 -1.31 8.76 3.91
C THR A 143 -1.17 10.14 4.53
N ALA A 144 -0.45 11.06 3.87
CA ALA A 144 -0.41 12.46 4.29
C ALA A 144 -1.80 13.08 4.30
N GLY A 145 -2.63 12.75 3.30
CA GLY A 145 -4.02 13.22 3.23
C GLY A 145 -4.86 12.72 4.40
N ILE A 146 -4.66 11.47 4.84
CA ILE A 146 -5.34 10.93 6.01
C ILE A 146 -4.98 11.72 7.27
N LEU A 147 -3.69 11.98 7.47
CA LEU A 147 -3.21 12.75 8.63
C LEU A 147 -3.74 14.17 8.61
N ASN A 148 -3.69 14.84 7.45
CA ASN A 148 -4.15 16.21 7.32
C ASN A 148 -5.65 16.35 7.56
N ALA A 149 -6.46 15.42 7.09
CA ALA A 149 -7.89 15.41 7.32
C ALA A 149 -8.22 15.32 8.82
N PHE A 150 -7.48 14.45 9.53
CA PHE A 150 -7.64 14.32 10.97
C PHE A 150 -7.27 15.61 11.72
N LEU A 151 -6.13 16.23 11.36
CA LEU A 151 -5.69 17.48 11.99
C LEU A 151 -6.68 18.62 11.73
N ASN A 152 -7.18 18.74 10.50
CA ASN A 152 -8.18 19.75 10.15
C ASN A 152 -9.47 19.54 10.92
N TYR A 153 -9.92 18.31 11.08
CA TYR A 153 -11.11 18.01 11.87
C TYR A 153 -10.92 18.41 13.34
N LYS A 154 -9.74 18.14 13.90
CA LYS A 154 -9.45 18.42 15.31
C LYS A 154 -9.28 19.91 15.60
N ASN A 155 -8.80 20.69 14.61
CA ASN A 155 -8.53 22.12 14.74
C ASN A 155 -9.65 23.00 14.17
N GLY A 156 -10.66 22.35 13.56
CA GLY A 156 -11.77 23.04 12.91
C GLY A 156 -12.96 23.35 13.83
#